data_3fa0c5db751543579f3bacac13da4957
#
_entry.id   3fa0c5db751543579f3bacac13da4957
#
_cell.length_a   1.000
_cell.length_b   1.000
_cell.length_c   1.000
_cell.angle_alpha   90.00
_cell.angle_beta   90.00
_cell.angle_gamma   90.00
#
_symmetry.space_group_name_H-M   'P 1'
#
loop_
_entity.id
_entity.type
_entity.pdbx_description
1 polymer ?
#
loop_
_entity_poly.entity_id
_entity_poly.type
_entity_poly.pdbx_seq_one_letter_code
_entity_poly.pdbx_strand_id
1 'polypeptide(L)'
;MRIFAVAAMLCSAILLNAGEWKDIPYYEKDAPLHGDAGERDRMCVLDLRTPEGKKGFNTLVYFHGGGLTGGRKTFPAQLNYDRLAVATVSYRLANKKVKAIDCIHDAAAAVAWVLKNIEKYGGDPSKVYVSGHSAGGYLSAMIALDKKYLAEFGVEPTQLAGVFPISGQMTTHFRILKERLAADPNARQFAVDEYAPLYHASEAKIPDLVLYCGDPAVEWPARVEENLLLAARLTRVYKHENVKVISIPGCNHGGCLPPSLAIIDRQLTAVKKAPAKKK
;
A
#
# COMPACT_ATOMS: atom_id res chain seq x y z
N MET A 1 32.53 12.95 -54.03
CA MET A 1 32.97 13.03 -52.63
C MET A 1 31.74 13.07 -51.75
N ARG A 2 31.33 11.95 -51.15
CA ARG A 2 30.16 11.85 -50.26
C ARG A 2 30.70 11.87 -48.85
N ILE A 3 30.31 12.90 -48.09
CA ILE A 3 30.66 13.04 -46.67
C ILE A 3 29.58 12.30 -45.87
N PHE A 4 29.95 11.19 -45.22
CA PHE A 4 29.10 10.52 -44.23
C PHE A 4 29.24 11.27 -42.91
N ALA A 5 28.16 11.92 -42.49
CA ALA A 5 28.03 12.45 -41.15
C ALA A 5 27.67 11.30 -40.19
N VAL A 6 28.61 10.92 -39.33
CA VAL A 6 28.39 10.00 -38.21
C VAL A 6 27.74 10.79 -37.10
N ALA A 7 26.42 10.56 -36.87
CA ALA A 7 25.74 11.07 -35.70
C ALA A 7 26.18 10.27 -34.48
N ALA A 8 27.01 10.86 -33.66
CA ALA A 8 27.36 10.31 -32.35
C ALA A 8 26.16 10.44 -31.42
N MET A 9 25.50 9.31 -31.14
CA MET A 9 24.45 9.20 -30.12
C MET A 9 25.15 9.29 -28.75
N LEU A 10 25.14 10.46 -28.13
CA LEU A 10 25.53 10.65 -26.74
C LEU A 10 24.51 9.97 -25.86
N CYS A 11 24.80 8.73 -25.46
CA CYS A 11 24.08 8.04 -24.39
C CYS A 11 24.48 8.71 -23.07
N SER A 12 23.71 9.71 -22.63
CA SER A 12 23.87 10.31 -21.31
C SER A 12 23.59 9.24 -20.28
N ALA A 13 24.63 8.69 -19.67
CA ALA A 13 24.51 7.87 -18.47
C ALA A 13 23.96 8.78 -17.37
N ILE A 14 22.67 8.66 -17.11
CA ILE A 14 22.05 9.27 -15.92
C ILE A 14 22.70 8.57 -14.73
N LEU A 15 23.60 9.27 -14.05
CA LEU A 15 24.09 8.88 -12.73
C LEU A 15 22.89 8.85 -11.80
N LEU A 16 22.40 7.65 -11.50
CA LEU A 16 21.34 7.43 -10.52
C LEU A 16 21.95 7.59 -9.13
N ASN A 17 22.03 8.83 -8.66
CA ASN A 17 22.28 9.11 -7.26
C ASN A 17 21.08 8.65 -6.42
N ALA A 18 21.32 8.27 -5.15
CA ALA A 18 20.24 8.12 -4.18
C ALA A 18 19.38 9.39 -4.24
N GLY A 19 18.09 9.21 -4.49
CA GLY A 19 17.17 10.34 -4.64
C GLY A 19 16.17 10.36 -3.49
N GLU A 20 15.92 11.56 -2.98
CA GLU A 20 14.77 11.83 -2.12
C GLU A 20 13.95 12.95 -2.79
N TRP A 21 12.74 12.62 -3.17
CA TRP A 21 11.77 13.56 -3.73
C TRP A 21 10.64 13.74 -2.74
N LYS A 22 10.25 14.97 -2.48
CA LYS A 22 9.23 15.33 -1.50
C LYS A 22 8.01 15.94 -2.18
N ASP A 23 6.87 15.74 -1.54
CA ASP A 23 5.60 16.37 -1.90
C ASP A 23 5.23 16.18 -3.38
N ILE A 24 5.48 14.99 -3.93
CA ILE A 24 5.10 14.65 -5.31
C ILE A 24 3.57 14.49 -5.36
N PRO A 25 2.84 15.31 -6.12
CA PRO A 25 1.42 15.11 -6.33
C PRO A 25 1.16 13.81 -7.10
N TYR A 26 0.25 12.98 -6.61
CA TYR A 26 -0.02 11.69 -7.26
C TYR A 26 -1.35 11.63 -8.02
N TYR A 27 -2.17 12.69 -7.96
CA TYR A 27 -3.34 12.83 -8.84
C TYR A 27 -2.94 13.48 -10.16
N GLU A 28 -3.33 12.87 -11.28
CA GLU A 28 -3.26 13.48 -12.61
C GLU A 28 -4.36 14.55 -12.74
N LYS A 29 -4.19 15.51 -13.66
CA LYS A 29 -5.12 16.65 -13.79
C LYS A 29 -6.56 16.25 -14.15
N ASP A 30 -6.70 15.17 -14.90
CA ASP A 30 -7.97 14.60 -15.39
C ASP A 30 -8.46 13.41 -14.54
N ALA A 31 -7.79 13.13 -13.43
CA ALA A 31 -8.19 12.05 -12.53
C ALA A 31 -9.59 12.30 -11.93
N PRO A 32 -10.37 11.23 -11.69
CA PRO A 32 -11.68 11.36 -11.04
C PRO A 32 -11.59 12.15 -9.73
N LEU A 33 -12.53 13.07 -9.54
CA LEU A 33 -12.61 13.86 -8.32
C LEU A 33 -13.61 13.23 -7.35
N HIS A 34 -13.10 12.74 -6.24
CA HIS A 34 -13.89 12.31 -5.10
C HIS A 34 -13.73 13.33 -3.96
N GLY A 35 -14.85 13.82 -3.41
CA GLY A 35 -14.84 14.76 -2.29
C GLY A 35 -14.26 16.15 -2.59
N ASP A 36 -13.60 16.76 -1.61
CA ASP A 36 -13.09 18.13 -1.67
C ASP A 36 -11.77 18.22 -2.47
N ALA A 37 -11.78 19.02 -3.54
CA ALA A 37 -10.62 19.22 -4.42
C ALA A 37 -9.46 19.95 -3.71
N GLY A 38 -9.76 20.97 -2.90
CA GLY A 38 -8.73 21.73 -2.19
C GLY A 38 -7.99 20.88 -1.16
N GLU A 39 -8.71 20.01 -0.44
CA GLU A 39 -8.09 19.04 0.47
C GLU A 39 -7.28 17.99 -0.29
N ARG A 40 -7.75 17.54 -1.47
CA ARG A 40 -7.00 16.65 -2.35
C ARG A 40 -5.66 17.27 -2.76
N ASP A 41 -5.69 18.48 -3.32
CA ASP A 41 -4.50 19.14 -3.85
C ASP A 41 -3.49 19.47 -2.74
N ARG A 42 -3.96 19.70 -1.51
CA ARG A 42 -3.14 19.97 -0.34
C ARG A 42 -2.52 18.72 0.28
N MET A 43 -3.27 17.60 0.32
CA MET A 43 -2.90 16.42 1.11
C MET A 43 -2.37 15.26 0.26
N CYS A 44 -2.81 15.15 -0.98
CA CYS A 44 -2.54 13.98 -1.81
C CYS A 44 -1.15 14.08 -2.47
N VAL A 45 -0.13 13.95 -1.66
CA VAL A 45 1.28 13.95 -2.06
C VAL A 45 2.03 12.77 -1.43
N LEU A 46 3.08 12.33 -2.09
CA LEU A 46 3.98 11.30 -1.55
C LEU A 46 5.43 11.80 -1.51
N ASP A 47 6.22 11.22 -0.62
CA ASP A 47 7.68 11.32 -0.65
C ASP A 47 8.25 9.99 -1.13
N LEU A 48 9.21 10.07 -2.03
CA LEU A 48 9.89 8.90 -2.59
C LEU A 48 11.37 8.94 -2.24
N ARG A 49 11.90 7.83 -1.71
CA ARG A 49 13.34 7.61 -1.54
C ARG A 49 13.75 6.37 -2.31
N THR A 50 14.85 6.45 -3.07
CA THR A 50 15.37 5.35 -3.88
C THR A 50 16.81 4.98 -3.49
N PRO A 51 17.21 3.70 -3.64
CA PRO A 51 18.57 3.28 -3.36
C PRO A 51 19.56 3.84 -4.39
N GLU A 52 20.74 4.24 -3.91
CA GLU A 52 21.80 4.81 -4.74
C GLU A 52 22.39 3.79 -5.73
N GLY A 53 22.63 4.22 -6.96
CA GLY A 53 23.33 3.45 -7.99
C GLY A 53 22.64 2.16 -8.43
N LYS A 54 21.39 1.92 -8.05
CA LYS A 54 20.66 0.69 -8.37
C LYS A 54 19.54 0.93 -9.36
N LYS A 55 19.23 -0.14 -10.12
CA LYS A 55 18.07 -0.22 -11.03
C LYS A 55 17.29 -1.50 -10.77
N GLY A 56 16.02 -1.49 -11.16
CA GLY A 56 15.14 -2.63 -11.04
C GLY A 56 14.90 -3.07 -9.59
N PHE A 57 14.99 -2.14 -8.65
CA PHE A 57 14.79 -2.37 -7.23
C PHE A 57 13.30 -2.58 -6.90
N ASN A 58 13.05 -3.22 -5.77
CA ASN A 58 11.73 -3.32 -5.17
C ASN A 58 11.29 -1.96 -4.62
N THR A 59 9.99 -1.66 -4.73
CA THR A 59 9.40 -0.42 -4.21
C THR A 59 8.26 -0.74 -3.26
N LEU A 60 8.30 -0.18 -2.04
CA LEU A 60 7.23 -0.27 -1.06
C LEU A 60 6.44 1.04 -1.00
N VAL A 61 5.16 0.99 -1.30
CA VAL A 61 4.22 2.08 -1.02
C VAL A 61 3.73 1.90 0.41
N TYR A 62 3.94 2.91 1.25
CA TYR A 62 3.64 2.82 2.68
C TYR A 62 2.60 3.85 3.12
N PHE A 63 1.51 3.39 3.72
CA PHE A 63 0.44 4.19 4.29
C PHE A 63 0.53 4.26 5.81
N HIS A 64 0.52 5.47 6.37
CA HIS A 64 0.50 5.67 7.81
C HIS A 64 -0.83 5.27 8.46
N GLY A 65 -0.83 5.02 9.75
CA GLY A 65 -2.01 4.82 10.58
C GLY A 65 -2.68 6.13 10.99
N GLY A 66 -3.62 6.04 11.95
CA GLY A 66 -4.29 7.21 12.55
C GLY A 66 -5.81 7.24 12.32
N GLY A 67 -6.45 6.07 12.16
CA GLY A 67 -7.91 5.93 12.11
C GLY A 67 -8.59 6.68 10.97
N LEU A 68 -7.88 6.97 9.88
CA LEU A 68 -8.29 7.80 8.74
C LEU A 68 -8.55 9.28 9.12
N THR A 69 -8.24 9.71 10.33
CA THR A 69 -8.49 11.07 10.82
C THR A 69 -7.25 11.81 11.29
N GLY A 70 -6.11 11.13 11.32
CA GLY A 70 -4.83 11.66 11.76
C GLY A 70 -3.66 10.91 11.14
N GLY A 71 -2.45 11.30 11.50
CA GLY A 71 -1.22 10.76 10.95
C GLY A 71 -0.59 11.64 9.86
N ARG A 72 0.55 11.21 9.39
CA ARG A 72 1.30 11.90 8.33
C ARG A 72 2.27 10.94 7.65
N LYS A 73 2.65 11.22 6.41
CA LYS A 73 3.71 10.49 5.72
C LYS A 73 5.03 10.62 6.47
N THR A 74 5.68 9.50 6.70
CA THR A 74 7.01 9.42 7.33
C THR A 74 7.71 8.18 6.81
N PHE A 75 9.01 8.25 6.62
CA PHE A 75 9.81 7.09 6.26
C PHE A 75 10.01 6.19 7.47
N PRO A 76 9.55 4.92 7.46
CA PRO A 76 9.73 4.00 8.59
C PRO A 76 11.22 3.68 8.82
N ALA A 77 11.70 3.86 10.05
CA ALA A 77 13.11 3.65 10.40
C ALA A 77 13.60 2.19 10.27
N GLN A 78 12.69 1.23 10.18
CA GLN A 78 13.00 -0.20 10.10
C GLN A 78 13.34 -0.68 8.68
N LEU A 79 13.21 0.17 7.66
CA LEU A 79 13.43 -0.20 6.26
C LEU A 79 14.85 0.13 5.80
N ASN A 80 15.42 -0.73 4.97
CA ASN A 80 16.77 -0.56 4.43
C ASN A 80 16.72 0.21 3.10
N TYR A 81 16.93 1.51 3.16
CA TYR A 81 16.88 2.43 2.02
C TYR A 81 18.02 2.26 1.01
N ASP A 82 19.07 1.51 1.36
CA ASP A 82 20.16 1.17 0.42
C ASP A 82 19.75 0.07 -0.56
N ARG A 83 18.62 -0.61 -0.32
CA ARG A 83 18.16 -1.74 -1.13
C ARG A 83 16.73 -1.67 -1.58
N LEU A 84 15.91 -0.87 -0.91
CA LEU A 84 14.46 -0.76 -1.10
C LEU A 84 14.10 0.68 -1.38
N ALA A 85 13.36 0.93 -2.45
CA ALA A 85 12.69 2.21 -2.60
C ALA A 85 11.42 2.23 -1.75
N VAL A 86 11.14 3.40 -1.18
CA VAL A 86 9.94 3.60 -0.37
C VAL A 86 9.23 4.87 -0.79
N ALA A 87 7.95 4.73 -1.14
CA ALA A 87 7.02 5.83 -1.34
C ALA A 87 6.13 5.95 -0.11
N THR A 88 6.38 6.93 0.75
CA THR A 88 5.49 7.20 1.90
C THR A 88 4.41 8.18 1.51
N VAL A 89 3.16 7.83 1.77
CA VAL A 89 1.98 8.50 1.22
C VAL A 89 1.26 9.33 2.28
N SER A 90 0.98 10.59 1.95
CA SER A 90 -0.05 11.39 2.59
C SER A 90 -1.36 11.23 1.83
N TYR A 91 -2.45 11.01 2.52
CA TYR A 91 -3.80 10.92 1.97
C TYR A 91 -4.71 11.86 2.76
N ARG A 92 -5.85 12.25 2.20
CA ARG A 92 -6.82 13.10 2.91
C ARG A 92 -7.24 12.46 4.23
N LEU A 93 -7.45 13.29 5.24
CA LEU A 93 -7.90 12.83 6.55
C LEU A 93 -9.38 13.16 6.72
N ALA A 94 -10.18 12.17 7.10
CA ALA A 94 -11.61 12.28 7.25
C ALA A 94 -11.98 13.33 8.31
N ASN A 95 -12.76 14.33 7.89
CA ASN A 95 -13.17 15.48 8.69
C ASN A 95 -14.57 15.95 8.23
N LYS A 96 -14.93 17.23 8.43
CA LYS A 96 -16.21 17.78 7.97
C LYS A 96 -16.34 17.90 6.44
N LYS A 97 -15.23 17.99 5.70
CA LYS A 97 -15.18 18.14 4.24
C LYS A 97 -14.81 16.84 3.52
N VAL A 98 -14.08 15.96 4.18
CA VAL A 98 -13.51 14.71 3.63
C VAL A 98 -14.17 13.51 4.30
N LYS A 99 -14.70 12.60 3.52
CA LYS A 99 -15.27 11.33 4.01
C LYS A 99 -14.18 10.27 4.13
N ALA A 100 -14.38 9.29 5.01
CA ALA A 100 -13.43 8.19 5.18
C ALA A 100 -13.24 7.37 3.89
N ILE A 101 -14.27 7.30 3.04
CA ILE A 101 -14.17 6.62 1.73
C ILE A 101 -13.23 7.33 0.76
N ASP A 102 -13.08 8.67 0.85
CA ASP A 102 -12.15 9.42 -0.01
C ASP A 102 -10.70 8.97 0.22
N CYS A 103 -10.37 8.51 1.43
CA CYS A 103 -9.04 7.98 1.75
C CYS A 103 -8.71 6.71 0.95
N ILE A 104 -9.70 5.89 0.58
CA ILE A 104 -9.49 4.68 -0.22
C ILE A 104 -9.14 5.06 -1.67
N HIS A 105 -9.85 6.05 -2.24
CA HIS A 105 -9.54 6.59 -3.56
C HIS A 105 -8.13 7.20 -3.60
N ASP A 106 -7.75 7.95 -2.55
CA ASP A 106 -6.41 8.51 -2.44
C ASP A 106 -5.32 7.44 -2.39
N ALA A 107 -5.56 6.36 -1.63
CA ALA A 107 -4.63 5.23 -1.57
C ALA A 107 -4.47 4.55 -2.95
N ALA A 108 -5.57 4.37 -3.68
CA ALA A 108 -5.53 3.79 -5.03
C ALA A 108 -4.80 4.70 -6.02
N ALA A 109 -5.06 6.02 -5.98
CA ALA A 109 -4.37 7.00 -6.82
C ALA A 109 -2.85 6.98 -6.59
N ALA A 110 -2.42 6.96 -5.32
CA ALA A 110 -1.00 6.92 -4.96
C ALA A 110 -0.30 5.64 -5.46
N VAL A 111 -0.94 4.48 -5.31
CA VAL A 111 -0.41 3.20 -5.81
C VAL A 111 -0.36 3.20 -7.34
N ALA A 112 -1.40 3.66 -8.00
CA ALA A 112 -1.43 3.76 -9.46
C ALA A 112 -0.34 4.69 -9.98
N TRP A 113 -0.11 5.83 -9.31
CA TRP A 113 0.98 6.73 -9.65
C TRP A 113 2.34 6.04 -9.55
N VAL A 114 2.60 5.28 -8.48
CA VAL A 114 3.87 4.55 -8.32
C VAL A 114 4.04 3.50 -9.41
N LEU A 115 3.03 2.68 -9.70
CA LEU A 115 3.06 1.67 -10.77
C LEU A 115 3.40 2.29 -12.13
N LYS A 116 2.83 3.46 -12.46
CA LYS A 116 3.03 4.15 -13.74
C LYS A 116 4.36 4.91 -13.84
N ASN A 117 4.97 5.30 -12.72
CA ASN A 117 6.07 6.26 -12.74
C ASN A 117 7.38 5.72 -12.17
N ILE A 118 7.38 4.64 -11.37
CA ILE A 118 8.58 4.20 -10.63
C ILE A 118 9.76 3.82 -11.54
N GLU A 119 9.51 3.42 -12.78
CA GLU A 119 10.55 3.13 -13.77
C GLU A 119 11.41 4.37 -14.08
N LYS A 120 10.81 5.58 -14.11
CA LYS A 120 11.51 6.86 -14.32
C LYS A 120 12.53 7.14 -13.20
N TYR A 121 12.31 6.54 -12.02
CA TYR A 121 13.17 6.63 -10.85
C TYR A 121 14.13 5.44 -10.71
N GLY A 122 14.11 4.52 -11.68
CA GLY A 122 14.97 3.34 -11.73
C GLY A 122 14.41 2.09 -11.07
N GLY A 123 13.17 2.10 -10.58
CA GLY A 123 12.49 0.93 -10.02
C GLY A 123 11.92 0.00 -11.09
N ASP A 124 11.44 -1.14 -10.65
CA ASP A 124 10.79 -2.13 -11.50
C ASP A 124 9.28 -2.12 -11.19
N PRO A 125 8.40 -1.70 -12.12
CA PRO A 125 6.95 -1.65 -11.87
C PRO A 125 6.33 -3.02 -11.58
N SER A 126 6.97 -4.12 -11.95
CA SER A 126 6.54 -5.47 -11.58
C SER A 126 6.92 -5.86 -10.14
N LYS A 127 7.65 -5.00 -9.43
CA LYS A 127 8.14 -5.18 -8.06
C LYS A 127 7.64 -4.09 -7.11
N VAL A 128 6.41 -3.66 -7.31
CA VAL A 128 5.73 -2.72 -6.43
C VAL A 128 4.94 -3.49 -5.37
N TYR A 129 5.19 -3.16 -4.13
CA TYR A 129 4.54 -3.72 -2.94
C TYR A 129 3.80 -2.62 -2.19
N VAL A 130 2.78 -3.01 -1.43
CA VAL A 130 2.00 -2.07 -0.62
C VAL A 130 1.97 -2.52 0.82
N SER A 131 2.11 -1.60 1.76
CA SER A 131 1.96 -1.85 3.19
C SER A 131 1.42 -0.63 3.91
N GLY A 132 0.97 -0.83 5.13
CA GLY A 132 0.56 0.24 6.02
C GLY A 132 0.12 -0.32 7.36
N HIS A 133 0.10 0.54 8.37
CA HIS A 133 -0.29 0.17 9.73
C HIS A 133 -1.70 0.66 10.06
N SER A 134 -2.48 -0.14 10.77
CA SER A 134 -3.81 0.24 11.27
C SER A 134 -4.73 0.73 10.13
N ALA A 135 -5.11 2.00 10.09
CA ALA A 135 -5.84 2.60 8.98
C ALA A 135 -5.12 2.41 7.64
N GLY A 136 -3.77 2.53 7.60
CA GLY A 136 -2.98 2.23 6.40
C GLY A 136 -3.03 0.74 6.01
N GLY A 137 -3.10 -0.16 6.98
CA GLY A 137 -3.32 -1.59 6.75
C GLY A 137 -4.72 -1.87 6.15
N TYR A 138 -5.74 -1.18 6.64
CA TYR A 138 -7.08 -1.22 6.04
C TYR A 138 -7.06 -0.74 4.59
N LEU A 139 -6.45 0.43 4.31
CA LEU A 139 -6.33 0.97 2.94
C LEU A 139 -5.61 -0.02 2.02
N SER A 140 -4.50 -0.60 2.48
CA SER A 140 -3.73 -1.60 1.72
C SER A 140 -4.58 -2.82 1.36
N ALA A 141 -5.38 -3.33 2.30
CA ALA A 141 -6.26 -4.48 2.07
C ALA A 141 -7.43 -4.14 1.13
N MET A 142 -8.05 -2.94 1.28
CA MET A 142 -9.13 -2.51 0.40
C MET A 142 -8.71 -2.44 -1.05
N ILE A 143 -7.59 -1.78 -1.37
CA ILE A 143 -7.12 -1.64 -2.76
C ILE A 143 -6.62 -2.95 -3.35
N ALA A 144 -6.21 -3.92 -2.52
CA ALA A 144 -5.79 -5.25 -2.98
C ALA A 144 -6.98 -6.16 -3.35
N LEU A 145 -8.12 -6.00 -2.67
CA LEU A 145 -9.26 -6.91 -2.77
C LEU A 145 -10.43 -6.33 -3.57
N ASP A 146 -10.69 -5.02 -3.49
CA ASP A 146 -11.69 -4.36 -4.33
C ASP A 146 -11.03 -3.69 -5.53
N LYS A 147 -11.04 -4.39 -6.66
CA LYS A 147 -10.39 -3.93 -7.90
C LYS A 147 -10.93 -2.59 -8.43
N LYS A 148 -12.16 -2.19 -8.07
CA LYS A 148 -12.76 -0.96 -8.61
C LYS A 148 -11.91 0.28 -8.33
N TYR A 149 -11.26 0.36 -7.16
CA TYR A 149 -10.47 1.53 -6.78
C TYR A 149 -9.23 1.72 -7.66
N LEU A 150 -8.46 0.66 -7.91
CA LEU A 150 -7.30 0.74 -8.81
C LEU A 150 -7.71 0.88 -10.27
N ALA A 151 -8.83 0.27 -10.68
CA ALA A 151 -9.36 0.36 -12.05
C ALA A 151 -9.73 1.81 -12.44
N GLU A 152 -10.15 2.65 -11.49
CA GLU A 152 -10.38 4.09 -11.73
C GLU A 152 -9.15 4.80 -12.29
N PHE A 153 -7.96 4.32 -11.96
CA PHE A 153 -6.67 4.86 -12.41
C PHE A 153 -5.99 4.00 -13.48
N GLY A 154 -6.74 3.06 -14.08
CA GLY A 154 -6.26 2.22 -15.20
C GLY A 154 -5.20 1.19 -14.79
N VAL A 155 -5.21 0.74 -13.54
CA VAL A 155 -4.34 -0.33 -13.03
C VAL A 155 -5.15 -1.38 -12.28
N GLU A 156 -4.58 -2.59 -12.13
CA GLU A 156 -5.26 -3.72 -11.51
C GLU A 156 -4.48 -4.19 -10.26
N PRO A 157 -5.14 -4.73 -9.23
CA PRO A 157 -4.46 -5.28 -8.05
C PRO A 157 -3.41 -6.33 -8.39
N THR A 158 -3.60 -7.11 -9.44
CA THR A 158 -2.68 -8.16 -9.90
C THR A 158 -1.35 -7.65 -10.45
N GLN A 159 -1.20 -6.33 -10.65
CA GLN A 159 0.08 -5.69 -10.99
C GLN A 159 0.96 -5.48 -9.75
N LEU A 160 0.40 -5.61 -8.55
CA LEU A 160 1.17 -5.55 -7.31
C LEU A 160 1.88 -6.89 -7.08
N ALA A 161 3.16 -6.83 -6.72
CA ALA A 161 3.96 -8.00 -6.37
C ALA A 161 3.59 -8.58 -4.99
N GLY A 162 3.02 -7.77 -4.11
CA GLY A 162 2.51 -8.21 -2.81
C GLY A 162 1.97 -7.08 -1.95
N VAL A 163 1.15 -7.45 -0.99
CA VAL A 163 0.49 -6.51 -0.07
C VAL A 163 0.64 -7.01 1.36
N PHE A 164 1.06 -6.11 2.24
CA PHE A 164 1.46 -6.40 3.62
C PHE A 164 0.69 -5.52 4.63
N PRO A 165 -0.61 -5.73 4.85
CA PRO A 165 -1.38 -4.99 5.85
C PRO A 165 -0.86 -5.31 7.26
N ILE A 166 -0.57 -4.28 8.06
CA ILE A 166 -0.12 -4.43 9.43
C ILE A 166 -1.23 -3.97 10.36
N SER A 167 -1.82 -4.88 11.11
CA SER A 167 -2.90 -4.65 12.06
C SER A 167 -4.06 -3.83 11.47
N GLY A 168 -4.39 -4.11 10.19
CA GLY A 168 -5.48 -3.47 9.47
C GLY A 168 -6.84 -3.99 9.93
N GLN A 169 -7.88 -3.15 9.92
CA GLN A 169 -9.26 -3.56 10.12
C GLN A 169 -9.77 -4.26 8.85
N MET A 170 -10.33 -5.46 8.97
CA MET A 170 -10.83 -6.24 7.83
C MET A 170 -12.35 -6.22 7.70
N THR A 171 -13.04 -5.67 8.68
CA THR A 171 -14.47 -5.30 8.65
C THR A 171 -14.62 -3.87 8.13
N THR A 172 -15.87 -3.39 7.98
CA THR A 172 -16.17 -1.98 7.62
C THR A 172 -15.51 -1.05 8.63
N HIS A 173 -14.68 -0.13 8.14
CA HIS A 173 -13.86 0.71 9.02
C HIS A 173 -14.72 1.54 9.96
N PHE A 174 -14.36 1.56 11.25
CA PHE A 174 -15.15 2.22 12.30
C PHE A 174 -15.42 3.71 12.02
N ARG A 175 -14.53 4.37 11.27
CA ARG A 175 -14.73 5.78 10.89
C ARG A 175 -15.90 5.94 9.91
N ILE A 176 -16.06 5.03 8.96
CA ILE A 176 -17.20 5.00 8.02
C ILE A 176 -18.51 4.79 8.79
N LEU A 177 -18.52 3.83 9.73
CA LEU A 177 -19.68 3.57 10.56
C LEU A 177 -20.04 4.80 11.40
N LYS A 178 -19.04 5.48 11.98
CA LYS A 178 -19.24 6.73 12.74
C LYS A 178 -19.81 7.86 11.87
N GLU A 179 -19.37 7.99 10.63
CA GLU A 179 -19.92 8.99 9.70
C GLU A 179 -21.37 8.72 9.33
N ARG A 180 -21.74 7.44 9.14
CA ARG A 180 -23.13 7.03 8.90
C ARG A 180 -24.05 7.38 10.07
N LEU A 181 -23.62 7.07 11.29
CA LEU A 181 -24.40 7.42 12.50
C LEU A 181 -24.53 8.93 12.71
N ALA A 182 -23.51 9.70 12.32
CA ALA A 182 -23.58 11.16 12.39
C ALA A 182 -24.53 11.76 11.35
N ALA A 183 -24.69 11.10 10.20
CA ALA A 183 -25.65 11.51 9.16
C ALA A 183 -27.09 11.05 9.46
N ASP A 184 -27.24 9.86 10.00
CA ASP A 184 -28.52 9.28 10.42
C ASP A 184 -28.32 8.44 11.70
N PRO A 185 -28.81 8.91 12.87
CA PRO A 185 -28.70 8.17 14.13
C PRO A 185 -29.34 6.80 14.12
N ASN A 186 -30.28 6.54 13.20
CA ASN A 186 -30.98 5.26 13.04
C ASN A 186 -30.34 4.38 11.96
N ALA A 187 -29.24 4.82 11.34
CA ALA A 187 -28.57 4.05 10.29
C ALA A 187 -28.17 2.66 10.79
N ARG A 188 -28.50 1.63 10.00
CA ARG A 188 -28.04 0.27 10.28
C ARG A 188 -26.52 0.20 10.18
N GLN A 189 -25.91 -0.40 11.18
CA GLN A 189 -24.47 -0.64 11.22
C GLN A 189 -24.18 -2.08 10.82
N PHE A 190 -23.63 -2.25 9.62
CA PHE A 190 -23.14 -3.53 9.15
C PHE A 190 -21.65 -3.62 9.44
N ALA A 191 -21.24 -4.66 10.13
CA ALA A 191 -19.82 -4.92 10.37
C ALA A 191 -19.08 -5.27 9.08
N VAL A 192 -19.79 -5.79 8.06
CA VAL A 192 -19.22 -6.18 6.76
C VAL A 192 -20.15 -5.70 5.65
N ASP A 193 -19.66 -4.76 4.86
CA ASP A 193 -20.28 -4.25 3.63
C ASP A 193 -19.20 -3.93 2.59
N GLU A 194 -19.56 -3.23 1.50
CA GLU A 194 -18.65 -2.89 0.41
C GLU A 194 -17.40 -2.09 0.80
N TYR A 195 -17.33 -1.59 2.02
CA TYR A 195 -16.15 -0.91 2.59
C TYR A 195 -15.37 -1.80 3.56
N ALA A 196 -15.61 -3.09 3.55
CA ALA A 196 -14.87 -4.07 4.33
C ALA A 196 -13.99 -4.93 3.42
N PRO A 197 -12.67 -5.05 3.66
CA PRO A 197 -11.84 -6.00 2.92
C PRO A 197 -12.43 -7.43 2.91
N LEU A 198 -13.05 -7.85 4.01
CA LEU A 198 -13.68 -9.17 4.14
C LEU A 198 -14.84 -9.40 3.17
N TYR A 199 -15.58 -8.33 2.78
CA TYR A 199 -16.67 -8.40 1.80
C TYR A 199 -16.19 -8.82 0.42
N HIS A 200 -14.98 -8.39 0.04
CA HIS A 200 -14.39 -8.62 -1.28
C HIS A 200 -13.60 -9.92 -1.39
N ALA A 201 -13.57 -10.74 -0.32
CA ALA A 201 -12.98 -12.07 -0.40
C ALA A 201 -13.74 -12.94 -1.42
N SER A 202 -13.06 -13.34 -2.49
CA SER A 202 -13.60 -14.08 -3.64
C SER A 202 -12.53 -14.96 -4.28
N GLU A 203 -12.89 -15.73 -5.32
CA GLU A 203 -11.97 -16.51 -6.16
C GLU A 203 -11.14 -15.65 -7.14
N ALA A 204 -11.43 -14.35 -7.26
CA ALA A 204 -10.71 -13.45 -8.14
C ALA A 204 -9.22 -13.40 -7.78
N LYS A 205 -8.34 -13.41 -8.80
CA LYS A 205 -6.90 -13.36 -8.59
C LYS A 205 -6.50 -12.09 -7.83
N ILE A 206 -5.72 -12.27 -6.77
CA ILE A 206 -5.19 -11.22 -5.91
C ILE A 206 -3.66 -11.27 -5.87
N PRO A 207 -2.96 -10.17 -5.48
CA PRO A 207 -1.52 -10.19 -5.22
C PRO A 207 -1.18 -11.10 -4.03
N ASP A 208 0.11 -11.40 -3.84
CA ASP A 208 0.57 -12.03 -2.60
C ASP A 208 0.10 -11.21 -1.40
N LEU A 209 -0.55 -11.85 -0.42
CA LEU A 209 -1.14 -11.16 0.73
C LEU A 209 -0.62 -11.75 2.04
N VAL A 210 0.12 -10.95 2.79
CA VAL A 210 0.59 -11.35 4.12
C VAL A 210 0.05 -10.38 5.16
N LEU A 211 -0.90 -10.84 5.96
CA LEU A 211 -1.55 -10.08 7.02
C LEU A 211 -0.70 -10.17 8.30
N TYR A 212 -0.23 -9.03 8.78
CA TYR A 212 0.50 -8.94 10.06
C TYR A 212 -0.44 -8.44 11.14
N CYS A 213 -0.37 -9.05 12.34
CA CYS A 213 -1.17 -8.65 13.50
C CYS A 213 -0.30 -8.68 14.75
N GLY A 214 -0.74 -8.02 15.81
CA GLY A 214 -0.20 -8.19 17.15
C GLY A 214 -0.56 -9.56 17.76
N ASP A 215 -0.27 -9.70 19.05
CA ASP A 215 -0.62 -10.87 19.84
C ASP A 215 -2.11 -10.82 20.21
N PRO A 216 -2.89 -11.91 20.01
CA PRO A 216 -4.30 -11.93 20.35
C PRO A 216 -4.63 -11.53 21.81
N ALA A 217 -3.66 -11.73 22.73
CA ALA A 217 -3.86 -11.41 24.15
C ALA A 217 -3.79 -9.91 24.45
N VAL A 218 -3.16 -9.10 23.61
CA VAL A 218 -2.87 -7.67 23.88
C VAL A 218 -3.15 -6.73 22.71
N GLU A 219 -3.49 -7.26 21.54
CA GLU A 219 -3.92 -6.47 20.38
C GLU A 219 -5.31 -5.85 20.65
N TRP A 220 -5.72 -4.91 19.83
CA TRP A 220 -7.08 -4.39 19.91
C TRP A 220 -8.12 -5.49 19.69
N PRO A 221 -9.24 -5.45 20.42
CA PRO A 221 -10.30 -6.45 20.30
C PRO A 221 -10.75 -6.64 18.84
N ALA A 222 -10.98 -7.89 18.46
CA ALA A 222 -11.38 -8.36 17.13
C ALA A 222 -10.34 -8.17 16.01
N ARG A 223 -9.24 -7.47 16.24
CA ARG A 223 -8.26 -7.17 15.18
C ARG A 223 -7.60 -8.41 14.61
N VAL A 224 -7.18 -9.33 15.46
CA VAL A 224 -6.55 -10.58 15.03
C VAL A 224 -7.59 -11.50 14.39
N GLU A 225 -8.76 -11.60 14.99
CA GLU A 225 -9.87 -12.46 14.53
C GLU A 225 -10.36 -12.04 13.13
N GLU A 226 -10.50 -10.74 12.87
CA GLU A 226 -10.88 -10.23 11.55
C GLU A 226 -9.85 -10.63 10.45
N ASN A 227 -8.57 -10.50 10.76
CA ASN A 227 -7.50 -10.87 9.85
C ASN A 227 -7.43 -12.39 9.61
N LEU A 228 -7.61 -13.19 10.68
CA LEU A 228 -7.71 -14.65 10.57
C LEU A 228 -8.94 -15.09 9.77
N LEU A 229 -10.09 -14.42 9.95
CA LEU A 229 -11.30 -14.72 9.21
C LEU A 229 -11.13 -14.42 7.72
N LEU A 230 -10.55 -13.26 7.36
CA LEU A 230 -10.25 -12.93 5.97
C LEU A 230 -9.33 -13.97 5.33
N ALA A 231 -8.23 -14.31 6.00
CA ALA A 231 -7.30 -15.33 5.51
C ALA A 231 -7.98 -16.70 5.36
N ALA A 232 -8.81 -17.11 6.33
CA ALA A 232 -9.53 -18.37 6.26
C ALA A 232 -10.51 -18.41 5.07
N ARG A 233 -11.23 -17.33 4.80
CA ARG A 233 -12.10 -17.25 3.61
C ARG A 233 -11.30 -17.36 2.33
N LEU A 234 -10.23 -16.59 2.20
CA LEU A 234 -9.39 -16.61 1.00
C LEU A 234 -8.75 -18.00 0.78
N THR A 235 -8.15 -18.59 1.82
CA THR A 235 -7.40 -19.86 1.66
C THR A 235 -8.29 -21.12 1.67
N ARG A 236 -9.27 -21.19 2.56
CA ARG A 236 -10.07 -22.41 2.75
C ARG A 236 -11.30 -22.47 1.85
N VAL A 237 -11.96 -21.31 1.61
CA VAL A 237 -13.14 -21.23 0.74
C VAL A 237 -12.73 -21.01 -0.71
N TYR A 238 -11.95 -19.97 -0.98
CA TYR A 238 -11.57 -19.56 -2.34
C TYR A 238 -10.23 -20.13 -2.84
N LYS A 239 -9.54 -20.94 -2.00
CA LYS A 239 -8.34 -21.71 -2.37
C LYS A 239 -7.12 -20.90 -2.80
N HIS A 240 -7.00 -19.64 -2.36
CA HIS A 240 -5.79 -18.87 -2.57
C HIS A 240 -4.59 -19.48 -1.80
N GLU A 241 -3.50 -19.77 -2.50
CA GLU A 241 -2.26 -20.32 -1.89
C GLU A 241 -1.30 -19.20 -1.46
N ASN A 242 -1.50 -17.99 -1.94
CA ASN A 242 -0.64 -16.83 -1.74
C ASN A 242 -1.07 -15.92 -0.57
N VAL A 243 -1.83 -16.45 0.40
CA VAL A 243 -2.30 -15.70 1.57
C VAL A 243 -1.73 -16.30 2.86
N LYS A 244 -1.20 -15.44 3.73
CA LYS A 244 -0.63 -15.82 5.04
C LYS A 244 -1.03 -14.84 6.12
N VAL A 245 -1.03 -15.31 7.38
CA VAL A 245 -1.15 -14.46 8.58
C VAL A 245 0.10 -14.67 9.42
N ILE A 246 0.67 -13.58 9.91
CA ILE A 246 1.79 -13.57 10.84
C ILE A 246 1.38 -12.76 12.07
N SER A 247 1.22 -13.43 13.20
CA SER A 247 1.04 -12.79 14.50
C SER A 247 2.39 -12.52 15.14
N ILE A 248 2.54 -11.35 15.76
CA ILE A 248 3.77 -10.92 16.44
C ILE A 248 3.57 -11.12 17.95
N PRO A 249 4.15 -12.18 18.54
CA PRO A 249 3.91 -12.54 19.95
C PRO A 249 4.27 -11.39 20.90
N GLY A 250 3.45 -11.18 21.93
CA GLY A 250 3.65 -10.17 22.98
C GLY A 250 3.47 -8.73 22.53
N CYS A 251 3.12 -8.47 21.27
CA CYS A 251 3.00 -7.12 20.74
C CYS A 251 1.53 -6.69 20.64
N ASN A 252 1.24 -5.50 21.19
CA ASN A 252 -0.04 -4.84 21.01
C ASN A 252 -0.14 -4.14 19.64
N HIS A 253 -1.23 -3.38 19.41
CA HIS A 253 -1.52 -2.69 18.16
C HIS A 253 -0.37 -1.84 17.60
N GLY A 254 0.26 -1.00 18.41
CA GLY A 254 1.40 -0.19 18.00
C GLY A 254 2.72 -0.95 18.02
N GLY A 255 2.87 -1.85 18.98
CA GLY A 255 4.08 -2.65 19.18
C GLY A 255 4.38 -3.64 18.06
N CYS A 256 3.36 -4.08 17.32
CA CYS A 256 3.55 -5.00 16.20
C CYS A 256 4.17 -4.33 14.95
N LEU A 257 4.10 -3.00 14.82
CA LEU A 257 4.58 -2.28 13.65
C LEU A 257 6.10 -2.45 13.40
N PRO A 258 7.01 -2.15 14.34
CA PRO A 258 8.45 -2.26 14.09
C PRO A 258 8.90 -3.67 13.67
N PRO A 259 8.52 -4.77 14.37
CA PRO A 259 8.93 -6.11 13.97
C PRO A 259 8.31 -6.55 12.64
N SER A 260 7.06 -6.16 12.34
CA SER A 260 6.44 -6.45 11.05
C SER A 260 7.21 -5.80 9.91
N LEU A 261 7.55 -4.51 10.02
CA LEU A 261 8.35 -3.81 9.03
C LEU A 261 9.74 -4.43 8.85
N ALA A 262 10.39 -4.88 9.93
CA ALA A 262 11.68 -5.56 9.84
C ALA A 262 11.59 -6.92 9.13
N ILE A 263 10.46 -7.64 9.24
CA ILE A 263 10.21 -8.87 8.49
C ILE A 263 9.98 -8.56 7.01
N ILE A 264 9.16 -7.55 6.71
CA ILE A 264 8.88 -7.08 5.35
C ILE A 264 10.18 -6.62 4.67
N ASP A 265 11.00 -5.81 5.37
CA ASP A 265 12.30 -5.36 4.86
C ASP A 265 13.18 -6.54 4.46
N ARG A 266 13.38 -7.52 5.35
CA ARG A 266 14.17 -8.72 5.04
C ARG A 266 13.62 -9.48 3.82
N GLN A 267 12.31 -9.59 3.69
CA GLN A 267 11.68 -10.24 2.54
C GLN A 267 11.95 -9.49 1.24
N LEU A 268 11.85 -8.15 1.25
CA LEU A 268 11.99 -7.33 0.06
C LEU A 268 13.45 -7.02 -0.30
N THR A 269 14.38 -7.11 0.66
CA THR A 269 15.80 -6.81 0.42
C THR A 269 16.68 -8.06 0.33
N ALA A 270 16.09 -9.26 0.50
CA ALA A 270 16.83 -10.53 0.40
C ALA A 270 17.45 -10.69 -0.99
N VAL A 271 18.76 -10.94 -1.02
CA VAL A 271 19.46 -11.33 -2.25
C VAL A 271 19.04 -12.76 -2.59
N LYS A 272 18.30 -12.96 -3.69
CA LYS A 272 18.05 -14.30 -4.19
C LYS A 272 19.40 -14.93 -4.54
N LYS A 273 19.85 -15.93 -3.76
CA LYS A 273 21.00 -16.75 -4.15
C LYS A 273 20.70 -17.36 -5.51
N ALA A 274 21.61 -17.18 -6.46
CA ALA A 274 21.53 -17.89 -7.74
C ALA A 274 21.37 -19.39 -7.46
N PRO A 275 20.48 -20.10 -8.18
CA PRO A 275 20.37 -21.53 -8.02
C PRO A 275 21.75 -22.16 -8.21
N ALA A 276 22.18 -22.96 -7.25
CA ALA A 276 23.44 -23.68 -7.35
C ALA A 276 23.43 -24.46 -8.67
N LYS A 277 24.42 -24.19 -9.55
CA LYS A 277 24.59 -24.99 -10.76
C LYS A 277 24.74 -26.43 -10.32
N LYS A 278 23.74 -27.26 -10.62
CA LYS A 278 23.89 -28.73 -10.47
C LYS A 278 25.10 -29.12 -11.34
N LYS A 279 26.15 -29.60 -10.68
CA LYS A 279 27.27 -30.28 -11.35
C LYS A 279 26.83 -31.61 -11.92
#